data_98a8dacb1c61221107cc620fb360ca04
#
_entry.id   98a8dacb1c61221107cc620fb360ca04
#
_cell.length_a   1.000
_cell.length_b   1.000
_cell.length_c   1.000
_cell.angle_alpha   90.00
_cell.angle_beta   90.00
_cell.angle_gamma   90.00
#
_symmetry.space_group_name_H-M   'P 1'
#
loop_
_entity.id
_entity.type
_entity.pdbx_description
1 polymer ?
#
loop_
_entity_poly.entity_id
_entity_poly.type
_entity_poly.pdbx_seq_one_letter_code
_entity_poly.pdbx_strand_id
1 'polypeptide(L)'
;MFISRGLTIAATLAVIAVGSASPATALGPPPDGMYSFTEAGVPSVTWKISALCNAVSRQRAIPDFSDPVIAADLCALNVVSTTPRVISRSEKLANYSGRARLTSDLWTFQVSKSDGVVCPDGSTGASTETYAFDDVTLAGTHTSIHGPVCGTQPAMTKTPFTLAFQGPLPVPVERYPLDCNEIGQCR
;
A
#
# COMPACT_ATOMS: atom_id res chain seq x y z
N MET A 1 -49.23 -53.87 27.44
CA MET A 1 -47.75 -54.06 27.47
C MET A 1 -47.15 -53.09 26.50
N PHE A 2 -46.83 -51.89 26.98
CA PHE A 2 -46.26 -50.75 26.16
C PHE A 2 -44.82 -50.54 26.52
N ILE A 3 -43.92 -50.81 25.57
CA ILE A 3 -42.50 -50.61 25.71
C ILE A 3 -42.18 -49.20 25.13
N SER A 4 -41.88 -48.26 26.03
CA SER A 4 -41.38 -46.91 25.68
C SER A 4 -39.91 -46.99 25.40
N ARG A 5 -39.47 -46.70 24.15
CA ARG A 5 -38.07 -46.53 23.77
C ARG A 5 -37.68 -45.05 23.93
N GLY A 6 -36.91 -44.78 24.95
CA GLY A 6 -36.29 -43.48 25.15
C GLY A 6 -35.17 -43.25 24.12
N LEU A 7 -35.27 -42.15 23.38
CA LEU A 7 -34.25 -41.68 22.44
C LEU A 7 -33.35 -40.65 23.18
N THR A 8 -32.13 -41.06 23.50
CA THR A 8 -31.15 -40.17 24.08
C THR A 8 -30.41 -39.45 22.96
N ILE A 9 -30.63 -38.15 22.82
CA ILE A 9 -29.93 -37.31 21.88
C ILE A 9 -28.68 -36.76 22.63
N ALA A 10 -27.52 -37.26 22.26
CA ALA A 10 -26.23 -36.69 22.71
C ALA A 10 -25.88 -35.47 21.84
N ALA A 11 -26.02 -34.27 22.41
CA ALA A 11 -25.59 -33.03 21.77
C ALA A 11 -24.09 -32.87 21.98
N THR A 12 -23.29 -33.10 20.95
CA THR A 12 -21.87 -32.78 20.93
C THR A 12 -21.67 -31.28 20.66
N LEU A 13 -21.31 -30.51 21.67
CA LEU A 13 -20.86 -29.12 21.55
C LEU A 13 -19.45 -29.10 20.93
N ALA A 14 -19.36 -28.77 19.65
CA ALA A 14 -18.09 -28.44 19.02
C ALA A 14 -17.68 -27.00 19.44
N VAL A 15 -16.76 -26.91 20.34
CA VAL A 15 -16.11 -25.62 20.70
C VAL A 15 -15.17 -25.26 19.56
N ILE A 16 -15.61 -24.34 18.69
CA ILE A 16 -14.73 -23.71 17.71
C ILE A 16 -13.86 -22.70 18.47
N ALA A 17 -12.63 -23.07 18.77
CA ALA A 17 -11.61 -22.13 19.23
C ALA A 17 -11.27 -21.19 18.06
N VAL A 18 -11.92 -20.03 18.00
CA VAL A 18 -11.49 -18.93 17.16
C VAL A 18 -10.21 -18.39 17.78
N GLY A 19 -9.08 -18.90 17.34
CA GLY A 19 -7.79 -18.32 17.64
C GLY A 19 -7.77 -16.91 17.06
N SER A 20 -7.85 -15.90 17.91
CA SER A 20 -7.51 -14.53 17.56
C SER A 20 -6.01 -14.50 17.23
N ALA A 21 -5.66 -14.70 15.96
CA ALA A 21 -4.35 -14.33 15.47
C ALA A 21 -4.25 -12.82 15.67
N SER A 22 -3.41 -12.39 16.63
CA SER A 22 -3.01 -11.01 16.70
C SER A 22 -2.47 -10.61 15.32
N PRO A 23 -2.89 -9.48 14.75
CA PRO A 23 -2.29 -9.02 13.51
C PRO A 23 -0.78 -8.91 13.76
N ALA A 24 0.00 -9.64 12.98
CA ALA A 24 1.44 -9.45 12.96
C ALA A 24 1.66 -8.04 12.41
N THR A 25 1.97 -7.10 13.28
CA THR A 25 2.40 -5.78 12.88
C THR A 25 3.81 -5.93 12.31
N ALA A 26 3.93 -6.11 11.01
CA ALA A 26 5.19 -5.90 10.35
C ALA A 26 5.43 -4.39 10.34
N LEU A 27 6.57 -3.98 10.81
CA LEU A 27 6.98 -2.58 10.91
C LEU A 27 8.09 -2.27 9.90
N GLY A 28 8.31 -3.14 8.91
CA GLY A 28 9.42 -3.00 7.96
C GLY A 28 8.97 -2.70 6.53
N PRO A 29 9.88 -2.21 5.68
CA PRO A 29 9.59 -2.07 4.27
C PRO A 29 9.29 -3.44 3.62
N PRO A 30 8.26 -3.54 2.76
CA PRO A 30 8.00 -4.76 2.01
C PRO A 30 9.18 -5.10 1.10
N PRO A 31 9.29 -6.34 0.60
CA PRO A 31 10.32 -6.71 -0.36
C PRO A 31 10.35 -5.78 -1.58
N ASP A 32 11.55 -5.39 -2.04
CA ASP A 32 11.69 -4.65 -3.29
C ASP A 32 11.25 -5.52 -4.46
N GLY A 33 10.35 -5.01 -5.31
CA GLY A 33 9.82 -5.83 -6.37
C GLY A 33 8.71 -5.20 -7.20
N MET A 34 8.18 -6.03 -8.07
CA MET A 34 7.00 -5.75 -8.86
C MET A 34 5.77 -6.35 -8.19
N TYR A 35 4.70 -5.59 -8.13
CA TYR A 35 3.44 -5.97 -7.52
C TYR A 35 2.31 -5.73 -8.51
N SER A 36 1.39 -6.67 -8.65
CA SER A 36 0.11 -6.38 -9.30
C SER A 36 -0.77 -5.61 -8.34
N PHE A 37 -1.31 -4.49 -8.80
CA PHE A 37 -2.29 -3.70 -8.06
C PHE A 37 -3.68 -4.02 -8.58
N THR A 38 -4.61 -4.32 -7.68
CA THR A 38 -6.00 -4.66 -8.00
C THR A 38 -6.95 -3.80 -7.19
N GLU A 39 -7.75 -3.02 -7.90
CA GLU A 39 -8.82 -2.16 -7.37
C GLU A 39 -10.01 -2.21 -8.32
N ALA A 40 -11.24 -2.20 -7.79
CA ALA A 40 -12.44 -2.22 -8.61
C ALA A 40 -12.55 -0.97 -9.50
N GLY A 41 -12.77 -1.18 -10.79
CA GLY A 41 -12.90 -0.09 -11.77
C GLY A 41 -11.60 0.54 -12.25
N VAL A 42 -10.45 0.08 -11.76
CA VAL A 42 -9.12 0.54 -12.18
C VAL A 42 -8.52 -0.46 -13.18
N PRO A 43 -7.87 0.02 -14.27
CA PRO A 43 -7.12 -0.86 -15.17
C PRO A 43 -6.06 -1.67 -14.41
N SER A 44 -5.69 -2.82 -14.97
CA SER A 44 -4.56 -3.60 -14.42
C SER A 44 -3.27 -2.78 -14.48
N VAL A 45 -2.65 -2.58 -13.33
CA VAL A 45 -1.40 -1.85 -13.18
C VAL A 45 -0.37 -2.66 -12.42
N THR A 46 0.89 -2.36 -12.69
CA THR A 46 2.03 -2.89 -11.93
C THR A 46 2.62 -1.78 -11.11
N TRP A 47 2.73 -2.00 -9.80
CA TRP A 47 3.54 -1.17 -8.92
C TRP A 47 4.96 -1.73 -8.83
N LYS A 48 5.92 -0.87 -9.10
CA LYS A 48 7.32 -1.13 -8.75
C LYS A 48 7.58 -0.47 -7.40
N ILE A 49 7.91 -1.25 -6.40
CA ILE A 49 8.19 -0.77 -5.05
C ILE A 49 9.66 -1.02 -4.74
N SER A 50 10.35 0.02 -4.29
CA SER A 50 11.71 -0.07 -3.78
C SER A 50 11.86 0.77 -2.52
N ALA A 51 12.51 0.22 -1.50
CA ALA A 51 12.79 0.93 -0.28
C ALA A 51 14.11 1.72 -0.41
N LEU A 52 14.10 2.93 0.12
CA LEU A 52 15.29 3.75 0.31
C LEU A 52 15.38 4.15 1.78
N CYS A 53 16.42 3.68 2.44
CA CYS A 53 16.66 3.88 3.87
C CYS A 53 17.88 4.76 4.07
N ASN A 54 17.70 5.96 4.59
CA ASN A 54 18.78 6.91 4.79
C ASN A 54 19.18 6.99 6.26
N ALA A 55 20.46 6.83 6.56
CA ALA A 55 21.01 7.25 7.84
C ALA A 55 20.89 8.78 7.97
N VAL A 56 20.42 9.25 9.13
CA VAL A 56 20.41 10.69 9.39
C VAL A 56 21.83 11.15 9.61
N SER A 57 22.30 12.13 8.85
CA SER A 57 23.67 12.60 8.76
C SER A 57 24.33 13.11 10.06
N ARG A 58 23.67 12.97 11.21
CA ARG A 58 24.20 13.35 12.54
C ARG A 58 24.32 12.17 13.52
N GLN A 59 24.02 10.96 13.08
CA GLN A 59 24.20 9.78 13.93
C GLN A 59 25.66 9.32 13.88
N ARG A 60 26.27 9.15 15.07
CA ARG A 60 27.64 8.65 15.20
C ARG A 60 27.79 7.15 14.86
N ALA A 61 26.69 6.46 14.64
CA ALA A 61 26.66 5.05 14.26
C ALA A 61 25.64 4.85 13.13
N ILE A 62 25.95 3.92 12.23
CA ILE A 62 25.03 3.48 11.19
C ILE A 62 23.84 2.82 11.90
N PRO A 63 22.58 3.22 11.61
CA PRO A 63 21.41 2.57 12.20
C PRO A 63 21.36 1.10 11.82
N ASP A 64 20.93 0.27 12.76
CA ASP A 64 20.66 -1.13 12.45
C ASP A 64 19.34 -1.26 11.70
N PHE A 65 19.39 -1.23 10.38
CA PHE A 65 18.23 -1.38 9.52
C PHE A 65 17.64 -2.81 9.52
N SER A 66 18.26 -3.77 10.22
CA SER A 66 17.63 -5.07 10.46
C SER A 66 16.56 -4.97 11.55
N ASP A 67 16.60 -3.92 12.39
CA ASP A 67 15.52 -3.59 13.31
C ASP A 67 14.34 -3.00 12.51
N PRO A 68 13.18 -3.66 12.48
CA PRO A 68 12.03 -3.20 11.70
C PRO A 68 11.52 -1.83 12.13
N VAL A 69 11.63 -1.46 13.40
CA VAL A 69 11.21 -0.14 13.90
C VAL A 69 12.10 0.95 13.33
N ILE A 70 13.42 0.73 13.33
CA ILE A 70 14.40 1.67 12.75
C ILE A 70 14.19 1.77 11.25
N ALA A 71 14.00 0.64 10.58
CA ALA A 71 13.73 0.62 9.14
C ALA A 71 12.44 1.36 8.78
N ALA A 72 11.38 1.19 9.58
CA ALA A 72 10.10 1.88 9.38
C ALA A 72 10.23 3.41 9.49
N ASP A 73 11.01 3.89 10.46
CA ASP A 73 11.20 5.33 10.69
C ASP A 73 12.12 5.99 9.63
N LEU A 74 13.20 5.31 9.28
CA LEU A 74 14.24 5.87 8.42
C LEU A 74 14.06 5.56 6.93
N CYS A 75 13.23 4.59 6.58
CA CYS A 75 12.99 4.22 5.18
C CYS A 75 11.81 4.99 4.56
N ALA A 76 11.84 5.09 3.26
CA ALA A 76 10.72 5.48 2.43
C ALA A 76 10.60 4.52 1.26
N LEU A 77 9.37 4.27 0.81
CA LEU A 77 9.16 3.46 -0.39
C LEU A 77 8.98 4.38 -1.60
N ASN A 78 9.74 4.13 -2.65
CA ASN A 78 9.44 4.68 -3.96
C ASN A 78 8.43 3.74 -4.63
N VAL A 79 7.27 4.26 -4.94
CA VAL A 79 6.20 3.54 -5.64
C VAL A 79 6.06 4.13 -7.03
N VAL A 80 6.16 3.30 -8.06
CA VAL A 80 5.94 3.70 -9.46
C VAL A 80 4.87 2.80 -10.04
N SER A 81 3.71 3.37 -10.33
CA SER A 81 2.57 2.68 -10.96
C SER A 81 2.67 2.82 -12.47
N THR A 82 2.55 1.69 -13.18
CA THR A 82 2.61 1.65 -14.64
C THR A 82 1.56 0.70 -15.20
N THR A 83 0.94 1.10 -16.31
CA THR A 83 0.11 0.22 -17.14
C THR A 83 0.94 -0.40 -18.24
N PRO A 84 0.59 -1.61 -18.75
CA PRO A 84 1.28 -2.23 -19.87
C PRO A 84 1.21 -1.41 -21.17
N ARG A 85 0.13 -0.68 -21.33
CA ARG A 85 -0.13 0.21 -22.49
C ARG A 85 -0.83 1.47 -22.01
N VAL A 86 -0.57 2.59 -22.65
CA VAL A 86 -1.27 3.86 -22.42
C VAL A 86 -2.05 4.21 -23.68
N ILE A 87 -3.27 3.69 -23.79
CA ILE A 87 -4.16 3.93 -24.93
C ILE A 87 -5.32 4.84 -24.50
N SER A 88 -5.80 4.65 -23.28
CA SER A 88 -6.95 5.36 -22.72
C SER A 88 -6.55 6.39 -21.68
N ARG A 89 -7.48 7.28 -21.35
CA ARG A 89 -7.31 8.23 -20.26
C ARG A 89 -7.16 7.54 -18.90
N SER A 90 -7.97 6.51 -18.63
CA SER A 90 -7.89 5.77 -17.38
C SER A 90 -6.52 5.12 -17.17
N GLU A 91 -5.91 4.59 -18.24
CA GLU A 91 -4.54 4.07 -18.19
C GLU A 91 -3.52 5.19 -17.93
N LYS A 92 -3.70 6.36 -18.54
CA LYS A 92 -2.84 7.52 -18.26
C LYS A 92 -2.93 7.94 -16.80
N LEU A 93 -4.12 8.01 -16.22
CA LEU A 93 -4.34 8.36 -14.82
C LEU A 93 -3.84 7.30 -13.84
N ALA A 94 -3.71 6.05 -14.29
CA ALA A 94 -3.16 4.95 -13.52
C ALA A 94 -1.61 4.93 -13.49
N ASN A 95 -0.93 5.75 -14.33
CA ASN A 95 0.51 5.93 -14.32
C ASN A 95 0.88 7.11 -13.42
N TYR A 96 1.51 6.82 -12.30
CA TYR A 96 1.94 7.82 -11.32
C TYR A 96 3.13 7.31 -10.51
N SER A 97 3.72 8.19 -9.75
CA SER A 97 4.74 7.82 -8.76
C SER A 97 4.48 8.55 -7.45
N GLY A 98 4.93 7.94 -6.36
CA GLY A 98 4.83 8.53 -5.04
C GLY A 98 5.91 7.99 -4.12
N ARG A 99 6.11 8.69 -3.01
CA ARG A 99 7.02 8.28 -1.95
C ARG A 99 6.23 7.99 -0.69
N ALA A 100 6.11 6.70 -0.34
CA ALA A 100 5.40 6.28 0.85
C ALA A 100 6.28 6.42 2.10
N ARG A 101 5.64 6.78 3.20
CA ARG A 101 6.18 6.77 4.56
C ARG A 101 5.26 5.95 5.44
N LEU A 102 5.82 5.33 6.46
CA LEU A 102 5.00 4.67 7.47
C LEU A 102 4.27 5.73 8.30
N THR A 103 2.95 5.63 8.34
CA THR A 103 2.07 6.55 9.07
C THR A 103 0.92 5.73 9.66
N SER A 104 0.80 5.70 10.98
CA SER A 104 -0.22 4.90 11.68
C SER A 104 -0.23 3.44 11.19
N ASP A 105 0.93 2.81 11.19
CA ASP A 105 1.18 1.42 10.81
C ASP A 105 0.87 1.06 9.34
N LEU A 106 0.67 2.06 8.49
CA LEU A 106 0.44 1.88 7.05
C LEU A 106 1.44 2.68 6.22
N TRP A 107 1.95 2.08 5.18
CA TRP A 107 2.74 2.77 4.17
C TRP A 107 1.84 3.67 3.34
N THR A 108 2.00 4.99 3.52
CA THR A 108 1.08 5.99 2.98
C THR A 108 1.80 6.96 2.07
N PHE A 109 1.21 7.25 0.91
CA PHE A 109 1.66 8.31 0.00
C PHE A 109 0.49 9.00 -0.69
N GLN A 110 0.74 10.20 -1.20
CA GLN A 110 -0.22 11.00 -1.93
C GLN A 110 0.25 11.29 -3.35
N VAL A 111 -0.71 11.40 -4.26
CA VAL A 111 -0.53 11.80 -5.65
C VAL A 111 -1.55 12.86 -5.99
N SER A 112 -1.12 14.02 -6.48
CA SER A 112 -2.01 15.04 -7.03
C SER A 112 -2.19 14.80 -8.53
N LYS A 113 -3.43 14.73 -8.98
CA LYS A 113 -3.80 14.58 -10.39
C LYS A 113 -4.58 15.80 -10.85
N SER A 114 -4.07 16.52 -11.82
CA SER A 114 -4.73 17.72 -12.38
C SER A 114 -6.04 17.40 -13.11
N ASP A 115 -6.17 16.18 -13.58
CA ASP A 115 -7.27 15.66 -14.38
C ASP A 115 -7.89 14.39 -13.80
N GLY A 116 -7.80 14.21 -12.46
CA GLY A 116 -8.25 13.01 -11.76
C GLY A 116 -9.77 12.79 -11.79
N VAL A 117 -10.54 13.87 -11.84
CA VAL A 117 -12.00 13.81 -11.97
C VAL A 117 -12.42 14.02 -13.41
N VAL A 118 -13.32 13.18 -13.92
CA VAL A 118 -13.93 13.35 -15.25
C VAL A 118 -15.33 13.89 -15.09
N CYS A 119 -15.59 15.03 -15.69
CA CYS A 119 -16.90 15.67 -15.69
C CYS A 119 -17.84 15.08 -16.76
N PRO A 120 -19.16 15.17 -16.57
CA PRO A 120 -20.13 14.69 -17.57
C PRO A 120 -20.02 15.35 -18.95
N ASP A 121 -19.53 16.59 -19.01
CA ASP A 121 -19.28 17.33 -20.24
C ASP A 121 -17.92 17.00 -20.90
N GLY A 122 -17.15 16.07 -20.31
CA GLY A 122 -15.82 15.68 -20.78
C GLY A 122 -14.68 16.58 -20.30
N SER A 123 -14.97 17.68 -19.62
CA SER A 123 -13.96 18.47 -18.93
C SER A 123 -13.38 17.70 -17.73
N THR A 124 -12.40 18.26 -17.04
CA THR A 124 -11.71 17.55 -15.96
C THR A 124 -11.42 18.46 -14.79
N GLY A 125 -11.31 17.84 -13.62
CA GLY A 125 -10.96 18.50 -12.39
C GLY A 125 -9.82 17.81 -11.66
N ALA A 126 -9.18 18.57 -10.78
CA ALA A 126 -8.11 18.05 -9.96
C ALA A 126 -8.62 17.14 -8.84
N SER A 127 -7.83 16.13 -8.51
CA SER A 127 -8.02 15.30 -7.32
C SER A 127 -6.70 15.08 -6.57
N THR A 128 -6.83 14.70 -5.32
CA THR A 128 -5.72 14.20 -4.49
C THR A 128 -6.02 12.76 -4.13
N GLU A 129 -5.13 11.88 -4.51
CA GLU A 129 -5.22 10.45 -4.27
C GLU A 129 -4.28 10.05 -3.15
N THR A 130 -4.79 9.39 -2.12
CA THR A 130 -4.00 8.87 -1.01
C THR A 130 -4.09 7.36 -1.02
N TYR A 131 -2.95 6.70 -1.05
CA TYR A 131 -2.82 5.25 -0.96
C TYR A 131 -2.20 4.89 0.37
N ALA A 132 -2.83 4.00 1.12
CA ALA A 132 -2.34 3.49 2.39
C ALA A 132 -2.47 1.97 2.40
N PHE A 133 -1.38 1.24 2.69
CA PHE A 133 -1.38 -0.22 2.66
C PHE A 133 -0.47 -0.80 3.74
N ASP A 134 -0.82 -2.01 4.15
CA ASP A 134 -0.08 -2.82 5.10
C ASP A 134 0.96 -3.68 4.36
N ASP A 135 2.17 -3.77 4.87
CA ASP A 135 3.29 -4.44 4.22
C ASP A 135 3.27 -5.98 4.36
N VAL A 136 2.47 -6.52 5.28
CA VAL A 136 2.30 -7.97 5.46
C VAL A 136 1.15 -8.51 4.65
N THR A 137 -0.04 -7.91 4.85
CA THR A 137 -1.26 -8.36 4.19
C THR A 137 -1.35 -7.89 2.76
N LEU A 138 -0.58 -6.84 2.40
CA LEU A 138 -0.60 -6.18 1.10
C LEU A 138 -1.99 -5.67 0.71
N ALA A 139 -2.87 -5.53 1.70
CA ALA A 139 -4.16 -4.90 1.56
C ALA A 139 -4.08 -3.41 1.87
N GLY A 140 -4.88 -2.60 1.18
CA GLY A 140 -4.84 -1.17 1.34
C GLY A 140 -6.15 -0.47 1.04
N THR A 141 -6.15 0.84 1.24
CA THR A 141 -7.25 1.74 0.92
C THR A 141 -6.74 2.88 0.05
N HIS A 142 -7.41 3.10 -1.05
CA HIS A 142 -7.26 4.26 -1.90
C HIS A 142 -8.33 5.27 -1.55
N THR A 143 -7.93 6.48 -1.20
CA THR A 143 -8.82 7.61 -0.91
C THR A 143 -8.63 8.67 -1.96
N SER A 144 -9.69 9.00 -2.69
CA SER A 144 -9.72 10.09 -3.68
C SER A 144 -10.53 11.25 -3.11
N ILE A 145 -9.96 12.45 -3.15
CA ILE A 145 -10.59 13.68 -2.68
C ILE A 145 -10.53 14.71 -3.80
N HIS A 146 -11.67 15.35 -4.06
CA HIS A 146 -11.72 16.51 -4.95
C HIS A 146 -12.52 17.65 -4.34
N GLY A 147 -12.17 18.89 -4.72
CA GLY A 147 -12.93 20.08 -4.42
C GLY A 147 -14.20 20.19 -5.27
N PRO A 148 -14.87 21.37 -5.27
CA PRO A 148 -16.02 21.62 -6.14
C PRO A 148 -15.53 21.65 -7.60
N VAL A 149 -15.86 20.59 -8.36
CA VAL A 149 -15.52 20.45 -9.79
C VAL A 149 -16.74 19.95 -10.54
N CYS A 150 -16.84 20.18 -11.83
CA CYS A 150 -17.93 19.70 -12.66
C CYS A 150 -19.33 20.16 -12.20
N GLY A 151 -19.44 21.26 -11.46
CA GLY A 151 -20.70 21.68 -10.83
C GLY A 151 -21.15 20.79 -9.65
N THR A 152 -20.30 19.84 -9.21
CA THR A 152 -20.58 18.97 -8.07
C THR A 152 -19.98 19.53 -6.77
N GLN A 153 -20.51 19.07 -5.65
CA GLN A 153 -19.95 19.36 -4.34
C GLN A 153 -18.62 18.62 -4.14
N PRO A 154 -17.75 19.12 -3.23
CA PRO A 154 -16.57 18.36 -2.82
C PRO A 154 -16.95 16.95 -2.38
N ALA A 155 -16.16 15.98 -2.76
CA ALA A 155 -16.40 14.57 -2.38
C ALA A 155 -15.11 13.87 -2.00
N MET A 156 -15.29 12.83 -1.18
CA MET A 156 -14.25 11.87 -0.81
C MET A 156 -14.79 10.47 -1.02
N THR A 157 -14.04 9.68 -1.75
CA THR A 157 -14.33 8.24 -1.94
C THR A 157 -13.21 7.40 -1.34
N LYS A 158 -13.56 6.21 -0.85
CA LYS A 158 -12.59 5.22 -0.35
C LYS A 158 -12.88 3.89 -1.01
N THR A 159 -11.85 3.31 -1.63
CA THR A 159 -11.93 2.04 -2.33
C THR A 159 -10.84 1.10 -1.80
N PRO A 160 -11.17 -0.13 -1.44
CA PRO A 160 -10.16 -1.10 -1.05
C PRO A 160 -9.35 -1.55 -2.28
N PHE A 161 -8.07 -1.82 -2.06
CA PHE A 161 -7.21 -2.45 -3.06
C PHE A 161 -6.33 -3.54 -2.44
N THR A 162 -5.73 -4.35 -3.28
CA THR A 162 -4.76 -5.37 -2.89
C THR A 162 -3.53 -5.31 -3.78
N LEU A 163 -2.39 -5.66 -3.21
CA LEU A 163 -1.14 -5.87 -3.91
C LEU A 163 -0.80 -7.36 -3.88
N ALA A 164 -0.23 -7.88 -4.96
CA ALA A 164 0.33 -9.22 -4.99
C ALA A 164 1.73 -9.19 -5.59
N PHE A 165 2.71 -9.69 -4.83
CA PHE A 165 4.10 -9.75 -5.28
C PHE A 165 4.25 -10.63 -6.52
N GLN A 166 4.89 -10.09 -7.56
CA GLN A 166 5.08 -10.77 -8.85
C GLN A 166 6.53 -11.24 -9.06
N GLY A 167 7.46 -10.58 -8.39
CA GLY A 167 8.87 -10.90 -8.52
C GLY A 167 9.78 -9.72 -8.20
N PRO A 168 11.09 -9.94 -8.17
CA PRO A 168 12.06 -8.89 -7.89
C PRO A 168 12.07 -7.83 -9.00
N LEU A 169 12.62 -6.66 -8.70
CA LEU A 169 12.85 -5.63 -9.71
C LEU A 169 13.83 -6.13 -10.79
N PRO A 170 13.61 -5.78 -12.07
CA PRO A 170 14.52 -6.16 -13.16
C PRO A 170 15.95 -5.63 -12.96
N VAL A 171 16.08 -4.47 -12.31
CA VAL A 171 17.34 -3.90 -11.87
C VAL A 171 17.26 -3.74 -10.36
N PRO A 172 18.12 -4.43 -9.60
CA PRO A 172 18.16 -4.29 -8.15
C PRO A 172 18.45 -2.83 -7.76
N VAL A 173 17.77 -2.37 -6.72
CA VAL A 173 18.01 -1.06 -6.12
C VAL A 173 18.73 -1.27 -4.79
N GLU A 174 19.77 -0.50 -4.54
CA GLU A 174 20.44 -0.52 -3.26
C GLU A 174 19.54 0.14 -2.21
N ARG A 175 19.06 -0.66 -1.26
CA ARG A 175 18.11 -0.22 -0.22
C ARG A 175 18.79 0.70 0.79
N TYR A 176 20.06 0.48 1.04
CA TYR A 176 20.86 1.20 2.01
C TYR A 176 21.99 1.96 1.29
N PRO A 177 21.67 3.08 0.67
CA PRO A 177 22.70 3.83 0.01
C PRO A 177 23.64 4.41 1.07
N LEU A 178 24.87 3.95 1.05
CA LEU A 178 26.09 4.70 1.30
C LEU A 178 26.28 5.30 2.70
N ASP A 179 27.43 4.98 3.25
CA ASP A 179 28.03 5.77 4.34
C ASP A 179 28.19 7.21 3.88
N CYS A 180 27.40 8.09 4.48
CA CYS A 180 27.56 9.53 4.27
C CYS A 180 28.50 10.07 5.34
N ASN A 181 29.53 10.82 4.92
CA ASN A 181 30.42 11.51 5.85
C ASN A 181 29.71 12.70 6.53
N GLU A 182 30.35 13.32 7.52
CA GLU A 182 29.81 14.43 8.33
C GLU A 182 29.40 15.66 7.50
N ILE A 183 29.87 15.79 6.26
CA ILE A 183 29.55 16.86 5.32
C ILE A 183 28.53 16.44 4.26
N GLY A 184 27.88 15.26 4.44
CA GLY A 184 26.81 14.81 3.55
C GLY A 184 27.28 14.18 2.22
N GLN A 185 28.56 13.86 2.08
CA GLN A 185 29.07 13.10 0.94
C GLN A 185 28.90 11.62 1.20
N CYS A 186 28.12 10.95 0.36
CA CYS A 186 27.83 9.52 0.42
C CYS A 186 28.73 8.76 -0.58
N ARG A 187 29.22 7.58 -0.19
CA ARG A 187 30.01 6.66 -1.04
C ARG A 187 29.39 5.29 -1.04
#